data_1276e3b132f0e840327fad0a494ed926
#
_entry.id   1276e3b132f0e840327fad0a494ed926
#
_cell.length_a   1.000
_cell.length_b   1.000
_cell.length_c   1.000
_cell.angle_alpha   90.00
_cell.angle_beta   90.00
_cell.angle_gamma   90.00
#
_symmetry.space_group_name_H-M   'P 1'
#
loop_
_entity.id
_entity.type
_entity.pdbx_description
1 polymer ?
#
loop_
_entity_poly.entity_id
_entity_poly.type
_entity_poly.pdbx_seq_one_letter_code
_entity_poly.pdbx_strand_id
1 'polypeptide(L)'
;MKKYVLVVAVAAALFSCSGNPKADATQTDKNKQETAQVPDMHNAETSLDYWGVYEGTLPAASSPGIKTTLTLNKDKTFTLRSEYIDEKDGIFNDKGTYTLDGNILTAKQEGGDITYYKVEEGQLKMLDQQKQPVTGDLAKFYILKQTKKLT
;
A
#
# COMPACT_ATOMS: atom_id res chain seq x y z
N MET A 1 -16.12 32.96 -31.55
CA MET A 1 -16.13 34.46 -31.57
C MET A 1 -16.03 34.93 -30.12
N LYS A 2 -15.17 35.87 -29.92
CA LYS A 2 -14.88 36.76 -28.78
C LYS A 2 -13.77 36.26 -27.84
N LYS A 3 -12.60 36.76 -28.20
CA LYS A 3 -11.38 36.98 -27.46
C LYS A 3 -11.61 38.03 -26.37
N TYR A 4 -11.07 37.83 -25.18
CA TYR A 4 -10.69 38.95 -24.32
C TYR A 4 -9.29 38.68 -23.75
N VAL A 5 -8.37 39.48 -24.26
CA VAL A 5 -7.04 39.77 -23.73
C VAL A 5 -7.22 40.87 -22.69
N LEU A 6 -6.65 40.72 -21.51
CA LEU A 6 -6.39 41.85 -20.63
C LEU A 6 -5.01 41.65 -19.97
N VAL A 7 -4.09 42.44 -20.48
CA VAL A 7 -2.76 42.73 -19.96
C VAL A 7 -2.91 43.82 -18.91
N VAL A 8 -2.35 43.59 -17.71
CA VAL A 8 -2.00 44.70 -16.81
C VAL A 8 -0.61 44.39 -16.24
N ALA A 9 0.33 45.22 -16.64
CA ALA A 9 1.68 45.38 -16.11
C ALA A 9 1.69 46.46 -15.01
N VAL A 10 2.83 46.58 -14.31
CA VAL A 10 3.29 47.67 -13.40
C VAL A 10 3.24 47.25 -11.92
N ALA A 11 4.27 47.37 -11.07
CA ALA A 11 5.53 48.13 -11.10
C ALA A 11 6.50 47.57 -10.02
N ALA A 12 7.77 47.80 -10.25
CA ALA A 12 8.87 47.57 -9.32
C ALA A 12 8.87 48.60 -8.17
N ALA A 13 9.27 48.17 -6.97
CA ALA A 13 9.78 49.05 -5.95
C ALA A 13 10.96 48.40 -5.23
N LEU A 14 12.12 48.92 -5.55
CA LEU A 14 13.39 48.72 -4.84
C LEU A 14 13.35 49.52 -3.54
N PHE A 15 13.59 48.85 -2.39
CA PHE A 15 14.08 49.55 -1.20
C PHE A 15 15.35 48.84 -0.69
N SER A 16 16.45 49.51 -1.01
CA SER A 16 17.74 49.33 -0.36
C SER A 16 17.72 50.10 0.97
N CYS A 17 18.11 49.48 2.05
CA CYS A 17 18.69 50.18 3.20
C CYS A 17 19.72 49.27 3.90
N SER A 18 20.95 49.75 3.80
CA SER A 18 22.15 49.35 4.51
C SER A 18 22.07 49.80 5.98
N GLY A 19 22.64 49.00 6.88
CA GLY A 19 22.90 49.44 8.25
C GLY A 19 23.14 48.28 9.22
N ASN A 20 24.39 47.88 9.47
CA ASN A 20 24.84 47.14 10.65
C ASN A 20 25.45 48.18 11.63
N PRO A 21 25.58 48.04 12.97
CA PRO A 21 26.07 46.84 13.64
C PRO A 21 25.54 46.58 15.11
N LYS A 22 25.85 45.34 15.56
CA LYS A 22 26.20 44.89 16.94
C LYS A 22 25.16 44.56 17.97
N ALA A 23 25.20 43.27 18.27
CA ALA A 23 25.21 42.59 19.58
C ALA A 23 24.01 42.67 20.50
N ASP A 24 23.35 41.57 20.77
CA ASP A 24 23.54 40.73 21.95
C ASP A 24 22.60 39.51 21.92
N ALA A 25 23.03 38.48 22.58
CA ALA A 25 22.49 37.15 22.59
C ALA A 25 21.10 37.06 23.24
N THR A 26 20.21 36.25 22.64
CA THR A 26 19.43 35.26 23.41
C THR A 26 18.88 34.24 22.42
N GLN A 27 19.28 33.02 22.60
CA GLN A 27 18.82 31.84 21.92
C GLN A 27 17.31 31.64 22.11
N THR A 28 16.60 31.34 21.05
CA THR A 28 15.44 30.47 21.11
C THR A 28 15.46 29.62 19.85
N ASP A 29 16.01 28.42 20.02
CA ASP A 29 15.89 27.31 19.11
C ASP A 29 14.41 27.09 18.73
N LYS A 30 14.10 27.34 17.48
CA LYS A 30 13.05 26.60 16.77
C LYS A 30 13.73 25.85 15.64
N ASN A 31 14.40 24.78 16.03
CA ASN A 31 14.81 23.72 15.13
C ASN A 31 13.55 23.10 14.51
N LYS A 32 13.10 23.67 13.38
CA LYS A 32 12.22 22.99 12.47
C LYS A 32 13.10 21.99 11.73
N GLN A 33 13.33 20.87 12.38
CA GLN A 33 13.93 19.69 11.81
C GLN A 33 12.94 19.19 10.75
N GLU A 34 13.17 19.62 9.54
CA GLU A 34 12.67 18.99 8.34
C GLU A 34 13.30 17.60 8.32
N THR A 35 12.55 16.64 8.90
CA THR A 35 12.90 15.23 8.81
C THR A 35 12.82 14.89 7.33
N ALA A 36 13.97 14.90 6.68
CA ALA A 36 14.14 14.18 5.43
C ALA A 36 13.64 12.75 5.71
N GLN A 37 12.48 12.38 5.17
CA GLN A 37 12.04 11.00 5.12
C GLN A 37 13.11 10.24 4.35
N VAL A 38 13.97 9.56 5.08
CA VAL A 38 14.80 8.51 4.52
C VAL A 38 13.81 7.53 3.90
N PRO A 39 13.87 7.25 2.59
CA PRO A 39 13.01 6.25 2.01
C PRO A 39 13.17 4.98 2.81
N ASP A 40 12.08 4.45 3.32
CA ASP A 40 12.08 3.20 4.07
C ASP A 40 12.55 2.10 3.10
N MET A 41 13.83 1.77 3.15
CA MET A 41 14.45 0.77 2.28
C MET A 41 14.06 -0.66 2.67
N HIS A 42 13.21 -0.81 3.69
CA HIS A 42 12.61 -2.07 4.08
C HIS A 42 11.31 -2.32 3.31
N ASN A 43 11.43 -2.53 2.00
CA ASN A 43 10.29 -2.96 1.21
C ASN A 43 10.28 -4.50 1.09
N ALA A 44 9.11 -5.08 0.81
CA ALA A 44 8.95 -6.52 0.69
C ALA A 44 9.77 -7.10 -0.46
N GLU A 45 10.14 -6.30 -1.47
CA GLU A 45 10.92 -6.73 -2.62
C GLU A 45 12.36 -7.09 -2.23
N THR A 46 12.91 -6.42 -1.23
CA THR A 46 14.26 -6.70 -0.68
C THR A 46 14.22 -7.69 0.48
N SER A 47 13.05 -7.99 1.02
CA SER A 47 12.83 -9.00 2.05
C SER A 47 12.63 -10.38 1.42
N LEU A 48 13.45 -11.35 1.80
CA LEU A 48 13.34 -12.74 1.34
C LEU A 48 12.22 -13.52 2.03
N ASP A 49 11.46 -12.90 2.93
CA ASP A 49 10.58 -13.59 3.87
C ASP A 49 9.09 -13.56 3.50
N TYR A 50 8.72 -12.95 2.37
CA TYR A 50 7.30 -12.84 2.00
C TYR A 50 6.73 -14.07 1.27
N TRP A 51 7.56 -15.03 0.87
CA TRP A 51 7.08 -16.29 0.31
C TRP A 51 6.51 -17.17 1.41
N GLY A 52 5.36 -17.73 1.16
CA GLY A 52 4.73 -18.50 2.22
C GLY A 52 3.27 -18.78 1.98
N VAL A 53 2.68 -19.40 3.01
CA VAL A 53 1.24 -19.66 3.09
C VAL A 53 0.62 -18.60 3.99
N TYR A 54 -0.43 -17.97 3.49
CA TYR A 54 -1.19 -16.93 4.18
C TYR A 54 -2.64 -17.35 4.32
N GLU A 55 -3.19 -17.21 5.51
CA GLU A 55 -4.55 -17.64 5.82
C GLU A 55 -5.34 -16.55 6.52
N GLY A 56 -6.64 -16.51 6.24
CA GLY A 56 -7.58 -15.60 6.88
C GLY A 56 -9.01 -15.92 6.47
N THR A 57 -9.96 -15.26 7.12
CA THR A 57 -11.37 -15.33 6.76
C THR A 57 -11.80 -13.98 6.25
N LEU A 58 -12.05 -13.89 4.94
CA LEU A 58 -12.54 -12.69 4.30
C LEU A 58 -14.05 -12.57 4.45
N PRO A 59 -14.61 -11.34 4.49
CA PRO A 59 -16.05 -11.14 4.48
C PRO A 59 -16.68 -11.67 3.19
N ALA A 60 -17.87 -12.20 3.28
CA ALA A 60 -18.70 -12.62 2.15
C ALA A 60 -20.10 -12.01 2.28
N ALA A 61 -20.76 -11.82 1.13
CA ALA A 61 -22.14 -11.30 1.11
C ALA A 61 -23.19 -12.40 1.36
N SER A 62 -22.90 -13.64 0.95
CA SER A 62 -23.84 -14.77 0.96
C SER A 62 -23.51 -15.85 1.98
N SER A 63 -22.36 -15.77 2.66
CA SER A 63 -21.93 -16.76 3.65
C SER A 63 -21.35 -16.07 4.88
N PRO A 64 -21.14 -16.78 6.01
CA PRO A 64 -20.50 -16.21 7.20
C PRO A 64 -19.07 -15.72 6.96
N GLY A 65 -18.46 -16.12 5.86
CA GLY A 65 -17.13 -15.71 5.44
C GLY A 65 -16.52 -16.66 4.43
N ILE A 66 -15.35 -16.29 3.92
CA ILE A 66 -14.56 -17.10 3.00
C ILE A 66 -13.23 -17.42 3.67
N LYS A 67 -13.03 -18.69 4.07
CA LYS A 67 -11.70 -19.14 4.50
C LYS A 67 -10.78 -19.11 3.28
N THR A 68 -9.77 -18.28 3.35
CA THR A 68 -8.85 -18.01 2.25
C THR A 68 -7.47 -18.50 2.61
N THR A 69 -6.89 -19.34 1.76
CA THR A 69 -5.49 -19.76 1.83
C THR A 69 -4.78 -19.34 0.54
N LEU A 70 -3.83 -18.41 0.66
CA LEU A 70 -3.00 -17.93 -0.44
C LEU A 70 -1.57 -18.42 -0.23
N THR A 71 -1.04 -19.16 -1.20
CA THR A 71 0.37 -19.58 -1.19
C THR A 71 1.14 -18.78 -2.22
N LEU A 72 2.16 -18.05 -1.80
CA LEU A 72 3.10 -17.32 -2.67
C LEU A 72 4.38 -18.13 -2.84
N ASN A 73 4.68 -18.51 -4.07
CA ASN A 73 5.89 -19.25 -4.41
C ASN A 73 7.04 -18.32 -4.82
N LYS A 74 8.28 -18.81 -4.72
CA LYS A 74 9.49 -18.06 -5.12
C LYS A 74 9.57 -17.77 -6.62
N ASP A 75 8.97 -18.62 -7.44
CA ASP A 75 8.92 -18.49 -8.89
C ASP A 75 7.89 -17.48 -9.41
N LYS A 76 7.34 -16.65 -8.51
CA LYS A 76 6.29 -15.66 -8.82
C LYS A 76 4.95 -16.28 -9.22
N THR A 77 4.72 -17.54 -8.92
CA THR A 77 3.40 -18.17 -9.02
C THR A 77 2.68 -18.15 -7.68
N PHE A 78 1.37 -18.28 -7.70
CA PHE A 78 0.58 -18.46 -6.50
C PHE A 78 -0.54 -19.48 -6.70
N THR A 79 -1.03 -20.03 -5.59
CA THR A 79 -2.29 -20.76 -5.50
C THR A 79 -3.19 -20.11 -4.47
N LEU A 80 -4.48 -20.04 -4.78
CA LEU A 80 -5.51 -19.47 -3.93
C LEU A 80 -6.61 -20.50 -3.73
N ARG A 81 -6.87 -20.86 -2.48
CA ARG A 81 -8.02 -21.68 -2.10
C ARG A 81 -8.99 -20.82 -1.32
N SER A 82 -10.21 -20.78 -1.80
CA SER A 82 -11.35 -20.07 -1.20
C SER A 82 -12.42 -21.08 -0.81
N GLU A 83 -12.79 -21.10 0.48
CA GLU A 83 -13.82 -21.97 1.02
C GLU A 83 -14.92 -21.11 1.65
N TYR A 84 -16.08 -21.06 0.99
CA TYR A 84 -17.26 -20.39 1.50
C TYR A 84 -17.83 -21.19 2.68
N ILE A 85 -17.90 -20.58 3.84
CA ILE A 85 -18.35 -21.24 5.07
C ILE A 85 -19.84 -21.58 4.93
N ASP A 86 -20.21 -22.80 5.33
CA ASP A 86 -21.57 -23.34 5.29
C ASP A 86 -22.17 -23.48 3.89
N GLU A 87 -21.37 -23.35 2.82
CA GLU A 87 -21.83 -23.61 1.47
C GLU A 87 -21.40 -25.01 0.99
N LYS A 88 -22.39 -25.79 0.52
CA LYS A 88 -22.11 -27.06 -0.14
C LYS A 88 -21.42 -26.75 -1.48
N ASP A 89 -20.31 -27.41 -1.75
CA ASP A 89 -19.49 -27.21 -2.95
C ASP A 89 -18.87 -25.78 -3.04
N GLY A 90 -18.75 -25.08 -1.91
CA GLY A 90 -18.21 -23.71 -1.81
C GLY A 90 -16.68 -23.64 -1.82
N ILE A 91 -15.96 -24.65 -2.39
CA ILE A 91 -14.50 -24.68 -2.45
C ILE A 91 -14.05 -24.37 -3.89
N PHE A 92 -13.26 -23.31 -4.02
CA PHE A 92 -12.66 -22.89 -5.29
C PHE A 92 -11.14 -22.89 -5.16
N ASN A 93 -10.47 -23.33 -6.20
CA ASN A 93 -9.02 -23.33 -6.28
C ASN A 93 -8.58 -22.61 -7.54
N ASP A 94 -7.87 -21.52 -7.34
CA ASP A 94 -7.34 -20.68 -8.40
C ASP A 94 -5.82 -20.70 -8.35
N LYS A 95 -5.20 -20.35 -9.44
CA LYS A 95 -3.76 -20.20 -9.56
C LYS A 95 -3.43 -19.07 -10.54
N GLY A 96 -2.21 -18.60 -10.47
CA GLY A 96 -1.77 -17.53 -11.36
C GLY A 96 -0.35 -17.10 -11.06
N THR A 97 -0.04 -15.89 -11.49
CA THR A 97 1.26 -15.27 -11.30
C THR A 97 1.10 -13.96 -10.53
N TYR A 98 2.15 -13.55 -9.84
CA TYR A 98 2.15 -12.26 -9.16
C TYR A 98 3.40 -11.45 -9.49
N THR A 99 3.26 -10.15 -9.37
CA THR A 99 4.36 -9.19 -9.38
C THR A 99 4.39 -8.45 -8.06
N LEU A 100 5.56 -7.98 -7.67
CA LEU A 100 5.76 -7.16 -6.48
C LEU A 100 6.44 -5.87 -6.91
N ASP A 101 5.88 -4.75 -6.49
CA ASP A 101 6.41 -3.40 -6.70
C ASP A 101 6.44 -2.71 -5.33
N GLY A 102 7.64 -2.57 -4.77
CA GLY A 102 7.81 -2.16 -3.38
C GLY A 102 7.11 -3.12 -2.42
N ASN A 103 6.02 -2.67 -1.82
CA ASN A 103 5.19 -3.47 -0.92
C ASN A 103 3.83 -3.86 -1.53
N ILE A 104 3.59 -3.53 -2.79
CA ILE A 104 2.32 -3.83 -3.46
C ILE A 104 2.47 -5.08 -4.32
N LEU A 105 1.79 -6.13 -3.92
CA LEU A 105 1.70 -7.38 -4.64
C LEU A 105 0.44 -7.36 -5.53
N THR A 106 0.64 -7.61 -6.82
CA THR A 106 -0.44 -7.75 -7.81
C THR A 106 -0.54 -9.22 -8.18
N ALA A 107 -1.59 -9.90 -7.74
CA ALA A 107 -1.88 -11.29 -8.06
C ALA A 107 -2.86 -11.35 -9.23
N LYS A 108 -2.44 -11.97 -10.34
CA LYS A 108 -3.27 -12.16 -11.53
C LYS A 108 -3.58 -13.64 -11.68
N GLN A 109 -4.86 -14.00 -11.58
CA GLN A 109 -5.36 -15.35 -11.78
C GLN A 109 -5.32 -15.74 -13.27
N GLU A 110 -5.23 -17.02 -13.57
CA GLU A 110 -5.32 -17.53 -14.96
C GLU A 110 -6.65 -17.15 -15.63
N GLY A 111 -7.73 -17.02 -14.84
CA GLY A 111 -9.05 -16.53 -15.29
C GLY A 111 -9.08 -15.04 -15.64
N GLY A 112 -8.02 -14.30 -15.33
CA GLY A 112 -7.90 -12.87 -15.63
C GLY A 112 -8.21 -11.95 -14.46
N ASP A 113 -8.75 -12.45 -13.37
CA ASP A 113 -9.03 -11.65 -12.16
C ASP A 113 -7.75 -11.16 -11.50
N ILE A 114 -7.79 -9.92 -11.02
CA ILE A 114 -6.64 -9.28 -10.38
C ILE A 114 -7.02 -8.89 -8.95
N THR A 115 -6.16 -9.29 -8.02
CA THR A 115 -6.26 -8.92 -6.61
C THR A 115 -4.97 -8.24 -6.16
N TYR A 116 -5.10 -7.19 -5.38
CA TYR A 116 -3.98 -6.43 -4.84
C TYR A 116 -3.83 -6.67 -3.35
N TYR A 117 -2.58 -6.81 -2.91
CA TYR A 117 -2.23 -6.94 -1.50
C TYR A 117 -1.08 -6.00 -1.14
N LYS A 118 -1.13 -5.44 0.03
CA LYS A 118 0.05 -4.83 0.66
C LYS A 118 0.77 -5.90 1.47
N VAL A 119 2.04 -6.12 1.15
CA VAL A 119 2.92 -7.02 1.89
C VAL A 119 3.44 -6.30 3.12
N GLU A 120 3.20 -6.87 4.28
CA GLU A 120 3.71 -6.42 5.57
C GLU A 120 4.36 -7.62 6.29
N GLU A 121 5.11 -7.35 7.36
CA GLU A 121 5.75 -8.42 8.11
C GLU A 121 4.72 -9.43 8.65
N GLY A 122 4.85 -10.68 8.22
CA GLY A 122 3.98 -11.78 8.63
C GLY A 122 2.52 -11.67 8.19
N GLN A 123 2.18 -10.78 7.26
CA GLN A 123 0.80 -10.66 6.77
C GLN A 123 0.68 -10.02 5.40
N LEU A 124 -0.47 -10.26 4.77
CA LEU A 124 -0.93 -9.55 3.59
C LEU A 124 -2.21 -8.81 3.92
N LYS A 125 -2.28 -7.52 3.58
CA LYS A 125 -3.53 -6.76 3.61
C LYS A 125 -4.11 -6.67 2.21
N MET A 126 -5.31 -7.16 2.03
CA MET A 126 -6.03 -7.02 0.76
C MET A 126 -6.35 -5.55 0.52
N LEU A 127 -6.16 -5.10 -0.71
CA LEU A 127 -6.41 -3.74 -1.16
C LEU A 127 -7.63 -3.71 -2.09
N ASP A 128 -8.20 -2.53 -2.26
CA ASP A 128 -9.23 -2.29 -3.26
C ASP A 128 -8.66 -2.20 -4.69
N GLN A 129 -9.53 -1.97 -5.68
CA GLN A 129 -9.13 -1.86 -7.08
C GLN A 129 -8.28 -0.60 -7.37
N GLN A 130 -8.25 0.37 -6.47
CA GLN A 130 -7.41 1.55 -6.53
C GLN A 130 -6.10 1.38 -5.75
N LYS A 131 -5.83 0.14 -5.28
CA LYS A 131 -4.67 -0.22 -4.45
C LYS A 131 -4.63 0.50 -3.10
N GLN A 132 -5.81 0.87 -2.58
CA GLN A 132 -5.94 1.49 -1.27
C GLN A 132 -6.36 0.46 -0.21
N PRO A 133 -5.89 0.59 1.03
CA PRO A 133 -6.33 -0.27 2.12
C PRO A 133 -7.83 -0.13 2.37
N VAL A 134 -8.51 -1.24 2.61
CA VAL A 134 -9.89 -1.20 3.13
C VAL A 134 -9.88 -0.51 4.48
N THR A 135 -10.82 0.41 4.68
CA THR A 135 -10.95 1.21 5.91
C THR A 135 -12.25 0.89 6.66
N GLY A 136 -12.38 1.40 7.89
CA GLY A 136 -13.55 1.19 8.74
C GLY A 136 -13.51 -0.15 9.49
N ASP A 137 -14.65 -0.54 10.06
CA ASP A 137 -14.77 -1.69 10.97
C ASP A 137 -14.43 -3.04 10.32
N LEU A 138 -14.59 -3.14 9.01
CA LEU A 138 -14.29 -4.35 8.24
C LEU A 138 -12.81 -4.51 7.89
N ALA A 139 -12.00 -3.47 8.01
CA ALA A 139 -10.57 -3.49 7.62
C ALA A 139 -9.79 -4.66 8.23
N LYS A 140 -10.10 -5.02 9.47
CA LYS A 140 -9.48 -6.13 10.21
C LYS A 140 -9.71 -7.51 9.60
N PHE A 141 -10.76 -7.66 8.78
CA PHE A 141 -11.10 -8.91 8.13
C PHE A 141 -10.45 -9.08 6.76
N TYR A 142 -9.82 -8.03 6.22
CA TYR A 142 -9.11 -8.08 4.95
C TYR A 142 -7.61 -8.32 5.13
N ILE A 143 -7.26 -9.16 6.12
CA ILE A 143 -5.88 -9.50 6.48
C ILE A 143 -5.70 -11.02 6.40
N LEU A 144 -4.70 -11.46 5.64
CA LEU A 144 -4.23 -12.83 5.64
C LEU A 144 -2.91 -12.90 6.44
N LYS A 145 -2.86 -13.77 7.45
CA LYS A 145 -1.67 -13.98 8.29
C LYS A 145 -0.77 -15.05 7.70
N GLN A 146 0.53 -14.82 7.73
CA GLN A 146 1.50 -15.84 7.30
C GLN A 146 1.53 -16.97 8.32
N THR A 147 1.13 -18.17 7.92
CA THR A 147 1.11 -19.37 8.74
C THR A 147 2.32 -20.27 8.51
N LYS A 148 2.95 -20.14 7.34
CA LYS A 148 4.14 -20.90 6.98
C LYS A 148 5.03 -20.09 6.03
N LYS A 149 6.32 -20.00 6.34
CA LYS A 149 7.34 -19.50 5.42
C LYS A 149 7.79 -20.60 4.46
N LEU A 150 8.03 -20.26 3.20
CA LEU A 150 8.66 -21.18 2.23
C LEU A 150 10.15 -20.84 2.16
N THR A 151 10.97 -21.77 2.58
CA THR A 151 12.44 -21.69 2.54
C THR A 151 13.00 -22.12 1.19
#